data_c093a3f70d9179fd54b924401211aa48
#
_entry.id   c093a3f70d9179fd54b924401211aa48
#
_cell.length_a   1.000
_cell.length_b   1.000
_cell.length_c   1.000
_cell.angle_alpha   90.00
_cell.angle_beta   90.00
_cell.angle_gamma   90.00
#
_symmetry.space_group_name_H-M   'P 1'
#
loop_
_entity.id
_entity.type
_entity.pdbx_description
1 polymer ?
#
loop_
_entity_poly.entity_id
_entity_poly.type
_entity_poly.pdbx_seq_one_letter_code
_entity_poly.pdbx_strand_id
1 'polypeptide(L)'
;MPYRAQTALEAANLALAEIGEPPIGSFDENTARARRCQQWYGTVRDATQRQHDWGFCAAWYVPAQSPIAALGRLKNRFIMPDDCLKVRDVVRYQPTTSATTGISITDPNIIAELESLTNQPLADREWDIEAANVGISDVPPTAMVVVTNMDQPLVNYTRRIDIVRLWAPDYLTAFVQELASKLAPAIARDINAGAAMHAAAMETIDDAARTDSREESPRHVSRETSWVRSRYIGRGWRTGGW
;
A
#
# COMPACT_ATOMS: atom_id res chain seq x y z
N MET A 1 8.18 -28.78 -9.97
CA MET A 1 7.59 -27.48 -9.68
C MET A 1 8.70 -26.45 -9.70
N PRO A 2 8.52 -25.27 -10.29
CA PRO A 2 9.56 -24.24 -10.24
C PRO A 2 9.82 -23.85 -8.77
N TYR A 3 11.10 -23.67 -8.44
CA TYR A 3 11.51 -23.22 -7.11
C TYR A 3 10.97 -21.81 -6.87
N ARG A 4 10.30 -21.62 -5.73
CA ARG A 4 9.82 -20.32 -5.28
C ARG A 4 10.28 -20.11 -3.84
N ALA A 5 10.91 -18.96 -3.56
CA ALA A 5 11.29 -18.64 -2.20
C ALA A 5 10.07 -18.65 -1.27
N GLN A 6 10.22 -19.32 -0.13
CA GLN A 6 9.19 -19.43 0.91
C GLN A 6 9.54 -18.59 2.14
N THR A 7 10.82 -18.29 2.31
CA THR A 7 11.36 -17.62 3.48
C THR A 7 12.12 -16.34 3.10
N ALA A 8 12.28 -15.47 4.08
CA ALA A 8 13.10 -14.25 3.95
C ALA A 8 14.56 -14.57 3.58
N LEU A 9 15.11 -15.65 4.14
CA LEU A 9 16.47 -16.11 3.87
C LEU A 9 16.63 -16.57 2.41
N GLU A 10 15.67 -17.32 1.90
CA GLU A 10 15.69 -17.76 0.50
C GLU A 10 15.59 -16.58 -0.47
N ALA A 11 14.74 -15.59 -0.17
CA ALA A 11 14.63 -14.38 -0.99
C ALA A 11 15.95 -13.56 -0.98
N ALA A 12 16.62 -13.46 0.17
CA ALA A 12 17.93 -12.82 0.27
C ALA A 12 19.01 -13.60 -0.51
N ASN A 13 18.97 -14.93 -0.47
CA ASN A 13 19.92 -15.79 -1.20
C ASN A 13 19.70 -15.71 -2.73
N LEU A 14 18.47 -15.51 -3.19
CA LEU A 14 18.22 -15.18 -4.61
C LEU A 14 18.90 -13.88 -5.01
N ALA A 15 18.81 -12.84 -4.18
CA ALA A 15 19.47 -11.55 -4.46
C ALA A 15 21.00 -11.67 -4.45
N LEU A 16 21.57 -12.50 -3.59
CA LEU A 16 23.02 -12.80 -3.62
C LEU A 16 23.41 -13.57 -4.89
N ALA A 17 22.58 -14.50 -5.34
CA ALA A 17 22.82 -15.25 -6.57
C ALA A 17 22.81 -14.34 -7.82
N GLU A 18 21.96 -13.32 -7.87
CA GLU A 18 21.91 -12.34 -8.96
C GLU A 18 23.24 -11.55 -9.11
N ILE A 19 23.98 -11.36 -8.03
CA ILE A 19 25.30 -10.69 -8.05
C ILE A 19 26.48 -11.67 -8.04
N GLY A 20 26.22 -12.98 -8.20
CA GLY A 20 27.25 -14.00 -8.25
C GLY A 20 27.89 -14.34 -6.90
N GLU A 21 27.26 -13.98 -5.78
CA GLU A 21 27.77 -14.24 -4.43
C GLU A 21 27.18 -15.54 -3.85
N PRO A 22 27.98 -16.29 -3.04
CA PRO A 22 27.48 -17.48 -2.40
C PRO A 22 26.39 -17.20 -1.36
N PRO A 23 25.45 -18.15 -1.16
CA PRO A 23 24.36 -17.98 -0.22
C PRO A 23 24.84 -17.86 1.23
N ILE A 24 23.99 -17.31 2.10
CA ILE A 24 24.16 -17.28 3.55
C ILE A 24 23.27 -18.33 4.20
N GLY A 25 23.73 -18.92 5.31
CA GLY A 25 22.96 -19.90 6.08
C GLY A 25 21.97 -19.26 7.06
N SER A 26 22.24 -18.02 7.50
CA SER A 26 21.38 -17.25 8.42
C SER A 26 21.70 -15.76 8.31
N PHE A 27 20.74 -14.90 8.61
CA PHE A 27 20.98 -13.45 8.75
C PHE A 27 21.92 -13.12 9.93
N ASP A 28 22.00 -13.98 10.95
CA ASP A 28 22.85 -13.80 12.12
C ASP A 28 24.28 -14.34 11.91
N GLU A 29 24.57 -14.86 10.74
CA GLU A 29 25.90 -15.34 10.39
C GLU A 29 26.92 -14.19 10.42
N ASN A 30 28.08 -14.44 11.02
CA ASN A 30 29.14 -13.43 11.15
C ASN A 30 29.95 -13.23 9.85
N THR A 31 29.23 -12.98 8.75
CA THR A 31 29.82 -12.63 7.44
C THR A 31 29.44 -11.24 7.00
N ALA A 32 30.23 -10.62 6.13
CA ALA A 32 29.91 -9.32 5.56
C ALA A 32 28.61 -9.38 4.75
N ARG A 33 28.35 -10.50 4.05
CA ARG A 33 27.15 -10.72 3.26
C ARG A 33 25.89 -10.75 4.14
N ALA A 34 25.89 -11.54 5.21
CA ALA A 34 24.74 -11.64 6.12
C ALA A 34 24.40 -10.30 6.75
N ARG A 35 25.41 -9.57 7.24
CA ARG A 35 25.21 -8.22 7.81
C ARG A 35 24.61 -7.24 6.80
N ARG A 36 25.03 -7.29 5.53
CA ARG A 36 24.48 -6.41 4.47
C ARG A 36 23.06 -6.82 4.09
N CYS A 37 22.78 -8.12 3.98
CA CYS A 37 21.43 -8.60 3.76
C CYS A 37 20.50 -8.18 4.92
N GLN A 38 20.91 -8.38 6.15
CA GLN A 38 20.13 -7.97 7.33
C GLN A 38 19.85 -6.46 7.36
N GLN A 39 20.86 -5.65 7.00
CA GLN A 39 20.73 -4.19 6.96
C GLN A 39 19.72 -3.70 5.93
N TRP A 40 19.71 -4.30 4.73
CA TRP A 40 18.91 -3.79 3.61
C TRP A 40 17.57 -4.48 3.42
N TYR A 41 17.42 -5.73 3.89
CA TYR A 41 16.24 -6.55 3.63
C TYR A 41 14.92 -5.84 3.97
N GLY A 42 14.79 -5.37 5.21
CA GLY A 42 13.56 -4.71 5.67
C GLY A 42 13.27 -3.41 4.94
N THR A 43 14.31 -2.59 4.73
CA THR A 43 14.18 -1.29 4.04
C THR A 43 13.75 -1.48 2.59
N VAL A 44 14.37 -2.40 1.87
CA VAL A 44 14.04 -2.68 0.47
C VAL A 44 12.64 -3.27 0.35
N ARG A 45 12.26 -4.22 1.23
CA ARG A 45 10.92 -4.80 1.27
C ARG A 45 9.85 -3.70 1.42
N ASP A 46 9.99 -2.85 2.43
CA ASP A 46 9.02 -1.81 2.72
C ASP A 46 8.95 -0.77 1.58
N ALA A 47 10.09 -0.39 1.02
CA ALA A 47 10.16 0.52 -0.12
C ALA A 47 9.45 -0.06 -1.35
N THR A 48 9.73 -1.31 -1.71
CA THR A 48 9.13 -1.95 -2.89
C THR A 48 7.63 -2.20 -2.69
N GLN A 49 7.18 -2.57 -1.47
CA GLN A 49 5.74 -2.69 -1.15
C GLN A 49 5.01 -1.35 -1.24
N ARG A 50 5.71 -0.24 -0.99
CA ARG A 50 5.13 1.11 -1.05
C ARG A 50 5.06 1.68 -2.47
N GLN A 51 5.88 1.21 -3.41
CA GLN A 51 5.99 1.77 -4.76
C GLN A 51 4.71 1.60 -5.58
N HIS A 52 4.04 0.46 -5.45
CA HIS A 52 2.79 0.16 -6.13
C HIS A 52 1.70 -0.29 -5.12
N ASP A 53 0.43 -0.15 -5.52
CA ASP A 53 -0.71 -0.56 -4.69
C ASP A 53 -1.01 -2.06 -4.89
N TRP A 54 -0.03 -2.90 -4.56
CA TRP A 54 -0.11 -4.36 -4.67
C TRP A 54 -1.39 -4.92 -4.05
N GLY A 55 -2.13 -5.75 -4.78
CA GLY A 55 -3.37 -6.37 -4.31
C GLY A 55 -3.15 -7.20 -3.03
N PHE A 56 -2.05 -7.98 -2.94
CA PHE A 56 -1.73 -8.78 -1.76
C PHE A 56 -1.38 -7.97 -0.50
N CYS A 57 -1.03 -6.68 -0.65
CA CYS A 57 -0.76 -5.75 0.46
C CYS A 57 -2.00 -4.96 0.87
N ALA A 58 -3.11 -5.03 0.13
CA ALA A 58 -4.31 -4.26 0.43
C ALA A 58 -4.94 -4.71 1.75
N ALA A 59 -5.25 -3.76 2.60
CA ALA A 59 -5.98 -4.00 3.84
C ALA A 59 -6.95 -2.85 4.13
N TRP A 60 -8.07 -3.20 4.74
CA TRP A 60 -9.06 -2.26 5.23
C TRP A 60 -9.02 -2.21 6.75
N TYR A 61 -9.12 -1.02 7.32
CA TYR A 61 -9.03 -0.82 8.75
C TYR A 61 -9.95 0.30 9.21
N VAL A 62 -10.68 0.08 10.31
CA VAL A 62 -11.43 1.13 11.01
C VAL A 62 -10.57 1.61 12.17
N PRO A 63 -9.91 2.76 12.02
CA PRO A 63 -8.96 3.23 13.01
C PRO A 63 -9.66 3.80 14.25
N ALA A 64 -8.99 3.66 15.39
CA ALA A 64 -9.41 4.31 16.63
C ALA A 64 -9.15 5.82 16.56
N GLN A 65 -10.11 6.61 17.06
CA GLN A 65 -9.94 8.04 17.15
C GLN A 65 -8.87 8.38 18.23
N SER A 66 -7.96 9.29 17.89
CA SER A 66 -6.98 9.81 18.83
C SER A 66 -7.68 10.70 19.87
N PRO A 67 -7.28 10.63 21.15
CA PRO A 67 -7.78 11.56 22.16
C PRO A 67 -7.32 13.01 21.94
N ILE A 68 -6.31 13.22 21.11
CA ILE A 68 -5.77 14.54 20.77
C ILE A 68 -6.40 15.03 19.47
N ALA A 69 -7.10 16.15 19.52
CA ALA A 69 -7.71 16.76 18.35
C ALA A 69 -6.66 17.25 17.34
N ALA A 70 -7.03 17.28 16.06
CA ALA A 70 -6.21 17.89 15.03
C ALA A 70 -6.13 19.42 15.19
N LEU A 71 -4.98 19.99 14.85
CA LEU A 71 -4.74 21.43 14.89
C LEU A 71 -4.83 21.99 13.47
N GLY A 72 -6.01 22.04 12.88
CA GLY A 72 -6.09 22.52 11.50
C GLY A 72 -7.51 22.54 10.95
N ARG A 73 -7.60 22.53 9.62
CA ARG A 73 -8.87 22.49 8.88
C ARG A 73 -9.62 21.17 9.08
N LEU A 74 -8.87 20.06 9.22
CA LEU A 74 -9.40 18.73 9.49
C LEU A 74 -9.46 18.52 11.00
N LYS A 75 -10.57 17.96 11.52
CA LYS A 75 -10.90 18.01 12.95
C LYS A 75 -10.51 16.72 13.70
N ASN A 76 -10.62 15.59 13.04
CA ASN A 76 -10.50 14.28 13.68
C ASN A 76 -9.17 13.63 13.31
N ARG A 77 -8.49 13.05 14.30
CA ARG A 77 -7.28 12.25 14.14
C ARG A 77 -7.58 10.80 14.42
N PHE A 78 -7.07 9.92 13.58
CA PHE A 78 -7.25 8.48 13.69
C PHE A 78 -5.91 7.76 13.60
N ILE A 79 -5.68 6.85 14.55
CA ILE A 79 -4.40 6.17 14.71
C ILE A 79 -4.30 5.04 13.69
N MET A 80 -3.24 5.05 12.89
CA MET A 80 -2.95 3.99 11.93
C MET A 80 -2.18 2.85 12.61
N PRO A 81 -2.35 1.60 12.15
CA PRO A 81 -1.58 0.47 12.65
C PRO A 81 -0.11 0.58 12.25
N ASP A 82 0.78 -0.04 13.07
CA ASP A 82 2.24 0.02 12.90
C ASP A 82 2.73 -0.66 11.60
N ASP A 83 1.91 -1.51 10.99
CA ASP A 83 2.19 -2.17 9.73
C ASP A 83 1.75 -1.35 8.51
N CYS A 84 1.22 -0.13 8.70
CA CYS A 84 0.82 0.76 7.63
C CYS A 84 2.03 1.36 6.93
N LEU A 85 2.23 1.00 5.66
CA LEU A 85 3.28 1.59 4.82
C LEU A 85 2.79 2.81 4.03
N LYS A 86 1.51 2.80 3.60
CA LYS A 86 0.92 3.85 2.76
C LYS A 86 -0.60 3.81 2.89
N VAL A 87 -1.23 4.95 3.10
CA VAL A 87 -2.68 5.09 2.98
C VAL A 87 -3.03 5.21 1.50
N ARG A 88 -3.99 4.42 1.02
CA ARG A 88 -4.47 4.41 -0.37
C ARG A 88 -5.71 5.28 -0.53
N ASP A 89 -6.68 5.08 0.37
CA ASP A 89 -7.95 5.81 0.33
C ASP A 89 -8.60 5.85 1.72
N VAL A 90 -9.46 6.85 1.94
CA VAL A 90 -10.23 7.00 3.17
C VAL A 90 -11.68 7.25 2.78
N VAL A 91 -12.56 6.38 3.24
CA VAL A 91 -14.01 6.47 2.97
C VAL A 91 -14.78 6.49 4.28
N ARG A 92 -16.01 7.01 4.25
CA ARG A 92 -16.85 6.99 5.45
C ARG A 92 -17.32 5.55 5.72
N TYR A 93 -17.08 5.07 6.93
CA TYR A 93 -17.64 3.80 7.39
C TYR A 93 -19.10 4.00 7.78
N GLN A 94 -20.01 3.22 7.18
CA GLN A 94 -21.40 3.12 7.60
C GLN A 94 -21.62 1.70 8.10
N PRO A 95 -21.69 1.47 9.41
CA PRO A 95 -22.01 0.14 9.91
C PRO A 95 -23.44 -0.21 9.49
N THR A 96 -23.59 -1.25 8.69
CA THR A 96 -24.86 -1.96 8.59
C THR A 96 -25.24 -2.45 9.99
N THR A 97 -26.44 -2.23 10.42
CA THR A 97 -27.01 -2.26 11.77
C THR A 97 -26.78 -3.53 12.61
N SER A 98 -25.69 -4.28 12.45
CA SER A 98 -25.46 -5.55 13.13
C SER A 98 -23.99 -5.90 13.44
N ALA A 99 -23.07 -4.95 13.58
CA ALA A 99 -21.68 -5.34 13.83
C ALA A 99 -21.03 -4.61 15.00
N THR A 100 -21.02 -5.28 16.10
CA THR A 100 -20.17 -5.05 17.27
C THR A 100 -18.72 -5.41 16.94
N THR A 101 -17.79 -4.46 17.20
CA THR A 101 -16.37 -4.65 17.51
C THR A 101 -15.56 -5.75 16.78
N GLY A 102 -14.59 -5.35 15.96
CA GLY A 102 -13.45 -6.22 15.60
C GLY A 102 -13.63 -7.06 14.34
N ILE A 103 -14.19 -6.54 13.26
CA ILE A 103 -14.43 -7.30 12.02
C ILE A 103 -13.27 -7.12 11.04
N SER A 104 -12.57 -8.22 10.76
CA SER A 104 -11.82 -8.38 9.51
C SER A 104 -12.84 -8.46 8.37
N ILE A 105 -12.92 -7.43 7.53
CA ILE A 105 -13.91 -7.34 6.45
C ILE A 105 -13.46 -8.27 5.30
N THR A 106 -13.92 -9.52 5.34
CA THR A 106 -13.80 -10.50 4.26
C THR A 106 -15.15 -10.82 3.63
N ASP A 107 -16.24 -10.16 4.07
CA ASP A 107 -17.58 -10.41 3.56
C ASP A 107 -17.80 -9.69 2.23
N PRO A 108 -18.09 -10.40 1.11
CA PRO A 108 -18.32 -9.80 -0.20
C PRO A 108 -19.52 -8.84 -0.25
N ASN A 109 -20.50 -8.97 0.65
CA ASN A 109 -21.62 -8.03 0.72
C ASN A 109 -21.18 -6.67 1.30
N ILE A 110 -20.25 -6.65 2.23
CA ILE A 110 -19.67 -5.42 2.79
C ILE A 110 -18.80 -4.73 1.74
N ILE A 111 -18.11 -5.49 0.90
CA ILE A 111 -17.31 -4.95 -0.20
C ILE A 111 -18.22 -4.27 -1.25
N ALA A 112 -19.33 -4.89 -1.63
CA ALA A 112 -20.30 -4.32 -2.56
C ALA A 112 -20.98 -3.03 -2.02
N GLU A 113 -21.22 -2.97 -0.71
CA GLU A 113 -21.75 -1.78 -0.05
C GLU A 113 -20.69 -0.65 0.03
N LEU A 114 -19.41 -1.00 0.23
CA LEU A 114 -18.28 -0.08 0.15
C LEU A 114 -18.13 0.54 -1.25
N GLU A 115 -18.38 -0.22 -2.31
CA GLU A 115 -18.39 0.29 -3.68
C GLU A 115 -19.49 1.34 -3.91
N SER A 116 -20.64 1.21 -3.24
CA SER A 116 -21.71 2.22 -3.30
C SER A 116 -21.35 3.53 -2.59
N LEU A 117 -20.45 3.49 -1.60
CA LEU A 117 -20.00 4.66 -0.83
C LEU A 117 -18.96 5.50 -1.58
N THR A 118 -18.34 4.96 -2.63
CA THR A 118 -17.39 5.74 -3.47
C THR A 118 -18.07 6.86 -4.25
N ASN A 119 -19.40 6.92 -4.28
CA ASN A 119 -20.18 8.00 -4.92
C ASN A 119 -20.47 9.21 -4.00
N GLN A 120 -19.84 9.31 -2.83
CA GLN A 120 -20.03 10.46 -1.94
C GLN A 120 -19.39 11.75 -2.47
N PRO A 121 -19.94 12.94 -2.15
CA PRO A 121 -19.41 14.20 -2.61
C PRO A 121 -17.96 14.41 -2.19
N LEU A 122 -17.14 14.91 -3.12
CA LEU A 122 -15.68 15.13 -2.96
C LEU A 122 -15.29 15.93 -1.70
N ALA A 123 -16.18 16.77 -1.19
CA ALA A 123 -15.94 17.58 0.02
C ALA A 123 -15.78 16.73 1.30
N ASP A 124 -16.34 15.53 1.34
CA ASP A 124 -16.23 14.62 2.50
C ASP A 124 -15.00 13.73 2.44
N ARG A 125 -14.23 13.77 1.34
CA ARG A 125 -13.05 12.90 1.12
C ARG A 125 -11.72 13.58 1.46
N GLU A 126 -11.74 14.74 2.09
CA GLU A 126 -10.50 15.39 2.49
C GLU A 126 -9.86 14.63 3.65
N TRP A 127 -8.65 14.20 3.43
CA TRP A 127 -7.82 13.58 4.44
C TRP A 127 -6.35 13.94 4.22
N ASP A 128 -5.57 13.88 5.29
CA ASP A 128 -4.12 14.09 5.28
C ASP A 128 -3.46 13.10 6.24
N ILE A 129 -2.16 12.96 6.13
CA ILE A 129 -1.36 12.07 6.98
C ILE A 129 -0.41 12.93 7.80
N GLU A 130 -0.47 12.78 9.11
CA GLU A 130 0.43 13.44 10.03
C GLU A 130 1.20 12.41 10.87
N ALA A 131 2.42 12.78 11.26
CA ALA A 131 3.10 12.12 12.36
C ALA A 131 2.68 12.80 13.66
N ALA A 132 1.99 12.10 14.54
CA ALA A 132 1.44 12.70 15.74
C ALA A 132 1.80 11.91 17.00
N ASN A 133 1.82 12.62 18.11
CA ASN A 133 1.89 12.03 19.43
C ASN A 133 0.49 11.59 19.87
N VAL A 134 0.35 10.35 20.27
CA VAL A 134 -0.95 9.75 20.61
C VAL A 134 -1.25 9.85 22.11
N GLY A 135 -0.30 10.29 22.93
CA GLY A 135 -0.45 10.24 24.38
C GLY A 135 -0.27 11.55 25.14
N ILE A 136 0.81 12.28 24.93
CA ILE A 136 1.16 13.48 25.73
C ILE A 136 1.87 14.49 24.82
N SER A 137 1.53 15.78 24.94
CA SER A 137 1.94 16.85 24.03
C SER A 137 3.44 17.13 23.90
N ASP A 138 4.25 16.66 24.84
CA ASP A 138 5.70 16.97 24.94
C ASP A 138 6.63 15.83 24.49
N VAL A 139 6.07 14.73 23.96
CA VAL A 139 6.85 13.56 23.50
C VAL A 139 6.91 13.60 21.96
N PRO A 140 8.03 13.18 21.35
CA PRO A 140 8.13 13.11 19.87
C PRO A 140 7.02 12.25 19.27
N PRO A 141 6.60 12.50 18.02
CA PRO A 141 5.51 11.77 17.39
C PRO A 141 5.79 10.27 17.42
N THR A 142 4.82 9.51 17.93
CA THR A 142 4.95 8.05 18.16
C THR A 142 4.15 7.22 17.17
N ALA A 143 3.22 7.83 16.44
CA ALA A 143 2.37 7.10 15.49
C ALA A 143 2.04 7.92 14.24
N MET A 144 1.78 7.23 13.15
CA MET A 144 1.17 7.80 11.97
C MET A 144 -0.33 7.93 12.21
N VAL A 145 -0.90 9.07 11.88
CA VAL A 145 -2.33 9.33 12.01
C VAL A 145 -2.90 9.81 10.69
N VAL A 146 -4.13 9.42 10.41
CA VAL A 146 -4.96 10.00 9.35
C VAL A 146 -5.80 11.11 9.97
N VAL A 147 -5.82 12.27 9.34
CA VAL A 147 -6.62 13.42 9.74
C VAL A 147 -7.73 13.63 8.71
N THR A 148 -8.96 13.74 9.16
CA THR A 148 -10.13 13.90 8.28
C THR A 148 -11.28 14.58 9.03
N ASN A 149 -12.30 15.03 8.28
CA ASN A 149 -13.55 15.53 8.87
C ASN A 149 -14.60 14.43 9.07
N MET A 150 -14.30 13.18 8.69
CA MET A 150 -15.19 12.05 8.90
C MET A 150 -15.20 11.64 10.37
N ASP A 151 -16.38 11.27 10.90
CA ASP A 151 -16.51 10.79 12.27
C ASP A 151 -16.08 9.33 12.42
N GLN A 152 -16.33 8.51 11.39
CA GLN A 152 -15.93 7.11 11.33
C GLN A 152 -15.32 6.81 9.96
N PRO A 153 -14.02 6.97 9.80
CA PRO A 153 -13.34 6.62 8.55
C PRO A 153 -13.09 5.11 8.47
N LEU A 154 -13.18 4.58 7.26
CA LEU A 154 -12.65 3.29 6.88
C LEU A 154 -11.47 3.55 5.97
N VAL A 155 -10.31 3.07 6.34
CA VAL A 155 -9.05 3.35 5.66
C VAL A 155 -8.60 2.13 4.87
N ASN A 156 -8.40 2.32 3.56
CA ASN A 156 -7.69 1.38 2.71
C ASN A 156 -6.20 1.73 2.74
N TYR A 157 -5.35 0.77 3.04
CA TYR A 157 -3.92 1.01 3.16
C TYR A 157 -3.08 -0.16 2.64
N THR A 158 -1.83 0.13 2.30
CA THR A 158 -0.80 -0.86 1.99
C THR A 158 -0.22 -1.35 3.30
N ARG A 159 -0.51 -2.61 3.64
CA ARG A 159 -0.01 -3.28 4.83
C ARG A 159 1.34 -3.92 4.53
N ARG A 160 2.26 -3.84 5.50
CA ARG A 160 3.51 -4.60 5.45
C ARG A 160 3.24 -6.10 5.50
N ILE A 161 3.75 -6.84 4.52
CA ILE A 161 3.67 -8.30 4.47
C ILE A 161 5.07 -8.89 4.58
N ASP A 162 5.36 -9.49 5.73
CA ASP A 162 6.65 -10.12 6.03
C ASP A 162 6.75 -11.56 5.50
N ILE A 163 5.60 -12.18 5.26
CA ILE A 163 5.51 -13.58 4.89
C ILE A 163 5.73 -13.73 3.37
N VAL A 164 6.94 -14.14 2.97
CA VAL A 164 7.37 -14.26 1.57
C VAL A 164 6.47 -15.15 0.72
N ARG A 165 5.91 -16.20 1.27
CA ARG A 165 5.00 -17.12 0.53
C ARG A 165 3.70 -16.43 0.04
N LEU A 166 3.32 -15.29 0.64
CA LEU A 166 2.14 -14.50 0.24
C LEU A 166 2.46 -13.48 -0.83
N TRP A 167 3.73 -13.23 -1.13
CA TRP A 167 4.13 -12.25 -2.13
C TRP A 167 3.73 -12.73 -3.53
N ALA A 168 3.31 -11.81 -4.38
CA ALA A 168 3.11 -12.10 -5.79
C ALA A 168 4.46 -12.49 -6.44
N PRO A 169 4.49 -13.40 -7.42
CA PRO A 169 5.74 -13.79 -8.09
C PRO A 169 6.51 -12.63 -8.68
N ASP A 170 5.80 -11.71 -9.33
CA ASP A 170 6.38 -10.53 -9.98
C ASP A 170 6.97 -9.56 -8.94
N TYR A 171 6.28 -9.38 -7.81
CA TYR A 171 6.81 -8.63 -6.68
C TYR A 171 8.09 -9.27 -6.12
N LEU A 172 8.12 -10.60 -5.98
CA LEU A 172 9.32 -11.30 -5.49
C LEU A 172 10.51 -11.05 -6.42
N THR A 173 10.32 -11.10 -7.73
CA THR A 173 11.37 -10.82 -8.73
C THR A 173 11.88 -9.38 -8.60
N ALA A 174 10.98 -8.41 -8.54
CA ALA A 174 11.32 -7.00 -8.36
C ALA A 174 12.07 -6.75 -7.04
N PHE A 175 11.62 -7.37 -5.95
CA PHE A 175 12.29 -7.29 -4.65
C PHE A 175 13.71 -7.85 -4.69
N VAL A 176 13.90 -9.02 -5.31
CA VAL A 176 15.21 -9.67 -5.46
C VAL A 176 16.17 -8.79 -6.22
N GLN A 177 15.75 -8.22 -7.35
CA GLN A 177 16.56 -7.30 -8.16
C GLN A 177 16.89 -6.00 -7.41
N GLU A 178 15.91 -5.41 -6.71
CA GLU A 178 16.14 -4.19 -5.93
C GLU A 178 17.08 -4.44 -4.74
N LEU A 179 16.94 -5.60 -4.06
CA LEU A 179 17.87 -5.99 -3.00
C LEU A 179 19.27 -6.22 -3.56
N ALA A 180 19.42 -6.92 -4.70
CA ALA A 180 20.67 -7.12 -5.39
C ALA A 180 21.35 -5.78 -5.76
N SER A 181 20.57 -4.77 -6.17
CA SER A 181 21.07 -3.43 -6.49
C SER A 181 21.77 -2.75 -5.31
N LYS A 182 21.29 -2.97 -4.09
CA LYS A 182 21.89 -2.43 -2.85
C LYS A 182 23.08 -3.27 -2.39
N LEU A 183 23.09 -4.57 -2.68
CA LEU A 183 24.15 -5.48 -2.28
C LEU A 183 25.37 -5.41 -3.21
N ALA A 184 25.18 -5.25 -4.52
CA ALA A 184 26.23 -5.27 -5.52
C ALA A 184 27.37 -4.26 -5.24
N PRO A 185 27.14 -2.97 -4.95
CA PRO A 185 28.20 -2.03 -4.64
C PRO A 185 28.97 -2.37 -3.35
N ALA A 186 28.25 -2.93 -2.37
CA ALA A 186 28.79 -3.18 -1.03
C ALA A 186 29.55 -4.50 -0.91
N ILE A 187 29.21 -5.52 -1.70
CA ILE A 187 29.74 -6.87 -1.62
C ILE A 187 30.60 -7.17 -2.84
N ALA A 188 30.03 -7.08 -4.04
CA ALA A 188 30.73 -7.36 -5.28
C ALA A 188 31.64 -6.21 -5.74
N ARG A 189 31.54 -5.03 -5.11
CA ARG A 189 32.27 -3.79 -5.46
C ARG A 189 32.01 -3.31 -6.90
N ASP A 190 30.85 -3.68 -7.45
CA ASP A 190 30.45 -3.32 -8.81
C ASP A 190 29.25 -2.36 -8.76
N ILE A 191 29.55 -1.08 -8.96
CA ILE A 191 28.53 -0.01 -8.99
C ILE A 191 27.67 -0.12 -10.25
N ASN A 192 28.25 -0.56 -11.37
CA ASN A 192 27.53 -0.66 -12.63
C ASN A 192 26.51 -1.81 -12.59
N ALA A 193 26.90 -2.95 -12.00
CA ALA A 193 25.96 -4.04 -11.73
C ALA A 193 24.81 -3.58 -10.82
N GLY A 194 25.10 -2.82 -9.78
CA GLY A 194 24.07 -2.25 -8.91
C GLY A 194 23.08 -1.34 -9.66
N ALA A 195 23.57 -0.48 -10.54
CA ALA A 195 22.73 0.39 -11.37
C ALA A 195 21.88 -0.41 -12.38
N ALA A 196 22.46 -1.44 -13.01
CA ALA A 196 21.76 -2.30 -13.94
C ALA A 196 20.63 -3.08 -13.26
N MET A 197 20.88 -3.64 -12.05
CA MET A 197 19.87 -4.34 -11.25
C MET A 197 18.74 -3.40 -10.80
N HIS A 198 19.06 -2.17 -10.43
CA HIS A 198 18.03 -1.19 -10.10
C HIS A 198 17.14 -0.85 -11.29
N ALA A 199 17.72 -0.66 -12.48
CA ALA A 199 16.96 -0.40 -13.70
C ALA A 199 16.03 -1.59 -14.03
N ALA A 200 16.53 -2.82 -13.94
CA ALA A 200 15.76 -4.03 -14.14
C ALA A 200 14.63 -4.17 -13.11
N ALA A 201 14.88 -3.82 -11.83
CA ALA A 201 13.84 -3.82 -10.81
C ALA A 201 12.71 -2.84 -11.12
N MET A 202 13.04 -1.62 -11.58
CA MET A 202 12.03 -0.62 -11.97
C MET A 202 11.17 -1.11 -13.13
N GLU A 203 11.78 -1.69 -14.17
CA GLU A 203 11.05 -2.27 -15.31
C GLU A 203 10.13 -3.42 -14.85
N THR A 204 10.62 -4.32 -13.98
CA THR A 204 9.82 -5.41 -13.43
C THR A 204 8.64 -4.90 -12.60
N ILE A 205 8.83 -3.84 -11.81
CA ILE A 205 7.76 -3.22 -11.01
C ILE A 205 6.69 -2.61 -11.93
N ASP A 206 7.09 -1.91 -12.99
CA ASP A 206 6.17 -1.31 -13.94
C ASP A 206 5.34 -2.37 -14.69
N ASP A 207 5.95 -3.48 -15.08
CA ASP A 207 5.26 -4.60 -15.74
C ASP A 207 4.33 -5.34 -14.78
N ALA A 208 4.77 -5.58 -13.55
CA ALA A 208 3.96 -6.18 -12.51
C ALA A 208 2.76 -5.29 -12.14
N ALA A 209 2.96 -3.97 -12.05
CA ALA A 209 1.89 -3.02 -11.82
C ALA A 209 0.81 -3.05 -12.91
N ARG A 210 1.21 -3.21 -14.18
CA ARG A 210 0.27 -3.38 -15.29
C ARG A 210 -0.52 -4.69 -15.20
N THR A 211 0.12 -5.76 -14.73
CA THR A 211 -0.52 -7.07 -14.56
C THR A 211 -1.52 -7.04 -13.42
N ASP A 212 -1.11 -6.54 -12.26
CA ASP A 212 -1.95 -6.40 -11.05
C ASP A 212 -3.20 -5.54 -11.34
N SER A 213 -3.02 -4.43 -12.08
CA SER A 213 -4.14 -3.56 -12.49
C SER A 213 -5.14 -4.23 -13.45
N ARG A 214 -4.75 -5.30 -14.13
CA ARG A 214 -5.66 -6.09 -14.98
C ARG A 214 -6.40 -7.17 -14.21
N GLU A 215 -5.80 -7.67 -13.13
CA GLU A 215 -6.41 -8.65 -12.23
C GLU A 215 -7.42 -7.99 -11.27
N GLU A 216 -7.23 -6.71 -10.94
CA GLU A 216 -8.24 -5.95 -10.22
C GLU A 216 -9.51 -5.83 -11.08
N SER A 217 -10.64 -6.26 -10.53
CA SER A 217 -11.95 -6.00 -11.13
C SER A 217 -12.06 -4.49 -11.42
N PRO A 218 -12.47 -4.10 -12.64
CA PRO A 218 -12.57 -2.69 -12.96
C PRO A 218 -13.50 -2.03 -11.94
N ARG A 219 -12.92 -1.24 -11.04
CA ARG A 219 -13.71 -0.36 -10.18
C ARG A 219 -14.55 0.48 -11.13
N HIS A 220 -15.84 0.25 -11.18
CA HIS A 220 -16.79 1.10 -11.87
C HIS A 220 -16.74 2.47 -11.18
N VAL A 221 -15.70 3.23 -11.51
CA VAL A 221 -15.77 4.67 -11.36
C VAL A 221 -16.76 5.10 -12.43
N SER A 222 -18.03 5.18 -12.08
CA SER A 222 -18.99 5.92 -12.88
C SER A 222 -18.56 7.39 -12.82
N ARG A 223 -17.52 7.70 -13.58
CA ARG A 223 -17.30 9.06 -14.03
C ARG A 223 -18.46 9.38 -14.95
N GLU A 224 -19.58 9.72 -14.38
CA GLU A 224 -20.48 10.66 -15.04
C GLU A 224 -19.69 11.95 -15.20
N THR A 225 -18.87 11.97 -16.23
CA THR A 225 -18.18 13.20 -16.63
C THR A 225 -19.24 14.26 -16.85
N SER A 226 -19.07 15.42 -16.24
CA SER A 226 -20.02 16.54 -16.28
C SER A 226 -20.50 16.90 -17.69
N TRP A 227 -19.70 16.56 -18.74
CA TRP A 227 -20.06 16.77 -20.15
C TRP A 227 -21.08 15.74 -20.68
N VAL A 228 -21.18 14.52 -20.11
CA VAL A 228 -22.26 13.57 -20.44
C VAL A 228 -23.57 14.07 -19.85
N ARG A 229 -23.56 14.59 -18.63
CA ARG A 229 -24.72 15.18 -17.98
C ARG A 229 -25.26 16.41 -18.73
N SER A 230 -24.38 17.26 -19.25
CA SER A 230 -24.77 18.43 -20.06
C SER A 230 -25.45 18.06 -21.39
N ARG A 231 -25.14 16.90 -21.98
CA ARG A 231 -25.83 16.41 -23.19
C ARG A 231 -27.26 15.94 -22.93
N TYR A 232 -27.56 15.44 -21.74
CA TYR A 232 -28.91 15.00 -21.40
C TYR A 232 -29.81 16.15 -20.93
N ILE A 233 -29.28 17.22 -20.37
CA ILE A 233 -30.05 18.39 -19.96
C ILE A 233 -30.48 19.26 -21.15
N GLY A 234 -29.78 19.18 -22.30
CA GLY A 234 -30.04 20.00 -23.48
C GLY A 234 -31.22 19.52 -24.40
N ARG A 235 -31.88 18.40 -24.12
CA ARG A 235 -32.95 17.85 -24.99
C ARG A 235 -34.38 18.02 -24.46
N GLY A 236 -34.61 18.80 -23.43
CA GLY A 236 -35.91 18.91 -22.74
C GLY A 236 -36.69 20.19 -22.96
N TRP A 237 -36.51 20.97 -24.04
CA TRP A 237 -37.35 22.14 -24.31
C TRP A 237 -37.55 22.38 -25.80
N ARG A 238 -38.48 21.65 -26.42
CA ARG A 238 -39.20 22.09 -27.60
C ARG A 238 -40.44 21.20 -27.86
N THR A 239 -41.50 21.40 -27.15
CA THR A 239 -42.87 21.24 -27.67
C THR A 239 -43.73 22.22 -26.87
N GLY A 240 -43.91 23.37 -27.42
CA GLY A 240 -44.85 24.34 -26.97
C GLY A 240 -45.30 25.15 -28.16
N GLY A 241 -46.56 25.09 -28.44
CA GLY A 241 -47.22 26.06 -29.27
C GLY A 241 -47.84 25.53 -30.55
N TRP A 242 -49.10 25.33 -30.52
CA TRP A 242 -50.18 25.98 -31.29
C TRP A 242 -51.49 25.54 -30.66
#